data_c0b95989dac04505fb0fac2ffecf3e85
#
_entry.id   c0b95989dac04505fb0fac2ffecf3e85
#
_cell.length_a   1.000
_cell.length_b   1.000
_cell.length_c   1.000
_cell.angle_alpha   90.00
_cell.angle_beta   90.00
_cell.angle_gamma   90.00
#
_symmetry.space_group_name_H-M   'P 1'
#
loop_
_entity.id
_entity.type
_entity.pdbx_description
1 polymer ?
#
loop_
_entity_poly.entity_id
_entity_poly.type
_entity_poly.pdbx_seq_one_letter_code
_entity_poly.pdbx_strand_id
1 'polypeptide(L)'
;MQPVKKKRRRLVLPVLAVGIALAVSSLITAGASSHREAPLISEDPVADNTDTYAFVSPDKPDSVTFVANWVPFELPAGGPNFNKFGDDVLYKVNVDNNGDASPEVVYEWRFRTNVGNGKTFLYNTGPIESIDSKNLNVKQSYTLTEVRGGKRTTLVENAPVAPANIGPRSTPNYDQLAAAAVVDVQGGGKSFAGPRDDPFFADLGSVFDLAGLRPLNDAHASKLPNAPGVDGLAGFNVHSVVLQVPTASLVANNDPVIGVWSTTERRSDRVFGNGKVENGGKWVQVSRLGMPLVNEVVAPLGAKDLFNASTPSKDAQFLPAVQQPEVAKLIPMLYPGVAVPEGNREDIVSIFLTGLKDVNQPKKVKPSEMIRLNTSIPVTAAGQQARLGLLAGQNDGFPNGRRLGDDVLDIELRALAGGTPFTAEFNHAPNNALTDGVDANDVPFLAQFPYVAPPHQGYDSNL
;
A
#
# COMPACT_ATOMS: atom_id res chain seq x y z
N MET A 1 57.06 -54.90 -27.99
CA MET A 1 56.27 -53.68 -28.09
C MET A 1 55.15 -53.74 -27.05
N GLN A 2 55.28 -53.07 -25.93
CA GLN A 2 54.24 -53.01 -24.92
C GLN A 2 53.54 -51.67 -25.02
N PRO A 3 52.22 -51.56 -24.82
CA PRO A 3 51.49 -50.32 -24.88
C PRO A 3 51.53 -49.52 -23.55
N VAL A 4 51.77 -48.24 -23.68
CA VAL A 4 51.85 -47.24 -22.64
C VAL A 4 50.46 -46.99 -22.02
N LYS A 5 50.27 -47.19 -20.74
CA LYS A 5 49.08 -46.83 -19.97
C LYS A 5 49.06 -45.33 -19.69
N LYS A 6 48.13 -44.56 -20.33
CA LYS A 6 47.82 -43.18 -19.99
C LYS A 6 46.99 -43.13 -18.71
N LYS A 7 47.56 -42.54 -17.63
CA LYS A 7 46.85 -42.19 -16.41
C LYS A 7 45.84 -41.04 -16.70
N ARG A 8 44.56 -41.35 -16.57
CA ARG A 8 43.49 -40.30 -16.50
C ARG A 8 43.55 -39.68 -15.12
N ARG A 9 44.01 -38.43 -14.99
CA ARG A 9 43.78 -37.58 -13.84
C ARG A 9 42.32 -37.12 -13.88
N ARG A 10 41.56 -37.48 -12.85
CA ARG A 10 40.21 -36.99 -12.63
C ARG A 10 40.30 -35.52 -12.19
N LEU A 11 39.80 -34.63 -13.04
CA LEU A 11 39.44 -33.29 -12.67
C LEU A 11 38.05 -33.34 -12.01
N VAL A 12 38.06 -33.38 -10.67
CA VAL A 12 36.83 -33.23 -9.89
C VAL A 12 37.09 -32.05 -8.97
N LEU A 13 36.67 -30.90 -9.41
CA LEU A 13 36.36 -29.66 -8.66
C LEU A 13 36.43 -28.48 -9.67
N PRO A 14 35.33 -28.08 -10.25
CA PRO A 14 34.60 -26.87 -9.85
C PRO A 14 33.07 -26.91 -10.20
N VAL A 15 32.43 -28.07 -10.09
CA VAL A 15 30.98 -28.16 -10.43
C VAL A 15 30.10 -27.75 -9.22
N LEU A 16 30.65 -27.79 -7.99
CA LEU A 16 29.85 -27.44 -6.80
C LEU A 16 29.66 -25.94 -6.58
N ALA A 17 30.65 -25.15 -6.99
CA ALA A 17 30.56 -23.69 -6.82
C ALA A 17 29.60 -23.01 -7.81
N VAL A 18 29.51 -23.54 -9.03
CA VAL A 18 28.57 -23.03 -10.06
C VAL A 18 27.14 -23.49 -9.77
N GLY A 19 26.94 -24.66 -9.17
CA GLY A 19 25.62 -25.16 -8.79
C GLY A 19 24.98 -24.35 -7.64
N ILE A 20 25.76 -23.85 -6.69
CA ILE A 20 25.27 -23.01 -5.58
C ILE A 20 24.97 -21.60 -6.07
N ALA A 21 25.79 -21.04 -6.97
CA ALA A 21 25.52 -19.73 -7.57
C ALA A 21 24.28 -19.74 -8.49
N LEU A 22 24.01 -20.85 -9.20
CA LEU A 22 22.81 -21.01 -10.03
C LEU A 22 21.54 -21.34 -9.21
N ALA A 23 21.68 -21.95 -8.03
CA ALA A 23 20.55 -22.21 -7.13
C ALA A 23 20.14 -20.96 -6.34
N VAL A 24 21.06 -20.03 -6.08
CA VAL A 24 20.76 -18.73 -5.47
C VAL A 24 20.18 -17.76 -6.50
N SER A 25 20.59 -17.82 -7.77
CA SER A 25 20.07 -16.94 -8.82
C SER A 25 18.66 -17.30 -9.32
N SER A 26 18.10 -18.44 -8.93
CA SER A 26 16.71 -18.82 -9.30
C SER A 26 15.68 -18.56 -8.19
N LEU A 27 16.08 -17.95 -7.05
CA LEU A 27 15.20 -17.78 -5.89
C LEU A 27 14.80 -16.31 -5.59
N ILE A 28 15.22 -15.34 -6.42
CA ILE A 28 14.95 -13.95 -6.10
C ILE A 28 14.29 -13.26 -7.31
N THR A 29 12.98 -13.48 -7.45
CA THR A 29 12.09 -12.48 -8.01
C THR A 29 11.45 -11.76 -6.83
N ALA A 30 12.13 -10.78 -6.28
CA ALA A 30 11.57 -9.88 -5.30
C ALA A 30 10.45 -9.09 -5.99
N GLY A 31 9.23 -9.27 -5.51
CA GLY A 31 8.11 -8.46 -5.94
C GLY A 31 8.18 -7.06 -5.34
N ALA A 32 7.61 -6.10 -6.02
CA ALA A 32 7.52 -4.70 -5.65
C ALA A 32 6.62 -4.46 -4.44
N SER A 33 6.79 -3.37 -3.72
CA SER A 33 5.81 -2.90 -2.72
C SER A 33 4.44 -2.80 -3.39
N SER A 34 3.31 -2.98 -2.69
CA SER A 34 1.90 -3.08 -3.16
C SER A 34 1.52 -2.45 -4.52
N HIS A 35 2.49 -2.12 -5.30
CA HIS A 35 2.46 -1.59 -6.65
C HIS A 35 2.77 -2.72 -7.61
N ARG A 36 1.74 -3.45 -8.08
CA ARG A 36 1.85 -4.60 -9.00
C ARG A 36 2.52 -5.84 -8.36
N GLU A 37 2.29 -6.06 -7.07
CA GLU A 37 2.97 -7.08 -6.26
C GLU A 37 2.63 -8.53 -6.63
N ALA A 38 1.47 -8.76 -7.28
CA ALA A 38 1.01 -10.09 -7.64
C ALA A 38 0.82 -10.23 -9.17
N PRO A 39 1.06 -11.42 -9.74
CA PRO A 39 1.05 -11.63 -11.20
C PRO A 39 -0.23 -11.18 -11.90
N LEU A 40 -1.41 -11.51 -11.35
CA LEU A 40 -2.68 -11.14 -11.99
C LEU A 40 -3.00 -9.65 -11.85
N ILE A 41 -2.79 -9.06 -10.68
CA ILE A 41 -3.14 -7.65 -10.46
C ILE A 41 -2.20 -6.71 -11.21
N SER A 42 -0.95 -7.11 -11.44
CA SER A 42 0.01 -6.31 -12.21
C SER A 42 -0.45 -6.03 -13.65
N GLU A 43 -1.36 -6.84 -14.19
CA GLU A 43 -1.98 -6.68 -15.51
C GLU A 43 -3.23 -5.78 -15.48
N ASP A 44 -3.71 -5.39 -14.29
CA ASP A 44 -4.94 -4.59 -14.12
C ASP A 44 -4.72 -3.37 -13.19
N PRO A 45 -3.90 -2.39 -13.59
CA PRO A 45 -3.49 -1.27 -12.73
C PRO A 45 -4.67 -0.44 -12.20
N VAL A 46 -5.80 -0.41 -12.90
CA VAL A 46 -7.00 0.32 -12.46
C VAL A 46 -7.68 -0.34 -11.25
N ALA A 47 -7.45 -1.63 -11.04
CA ALA A 47 -7.95 -2.38 -9.90
C ALA A 47 -6.86 -2.68 -8.86
N ASP A 48 -5.63 -2.32 -9.15
CA ASP A 48 -4.46 -2.54 -8.31
C ASP A 48 -4.43 -1.56 -7.13
N ASN A 49 -4.58 -2.08 -5.91
CA ASN A 49 -4.54 -1.30 -4.69
C ASN A 49 -3.11 -1.15 -4.21
N THR A 50 -2.59 0.07 -4.22
CA THR A 50 -1.20 0.36 -3.90
C THR A 50 -0.95 0.52 -2.41
N ASP A 51 -1.86 1.21 -1.70
CA ASP A 51 -1.72 1.51 -0.29
C ASP A 51 -3.05 1.63 0.43
N THR A 52 -3.02 1.27 1.71
CA THR A 52 -4.10 1.50 2.66
C THR A 52 -3.56 2.17 3.90
N TYR A 53 -4.20 3.25 4.32
CA TYR A 53 -3.88 3.97 5.56
C TYR A 53 -5.13 4.09 6.42
N ALA A 54 -4.95 4.01 7.72
CA ALA A 54 -6.01 4.21 8.70
C ALA A 54 -5.41 4.86 9.96
N PHE A 55 -5.91 6.03 10.31
CA PHE A 55 -5.40 6.79 11.47
C PHE A 55 -6.48 7.69 12.07
N VAL A 56 -6.33 8.00 13.35
CA VAL A 56 -7.14 9.04 14.00
C VAL A 56 -6.73 10.38 13.41
N SER A 57 -7.70 11.19 12.99
CA SER A 57 -7.47 12.47 12.31
C SER A 57 -6.77 13.46 13.23
N PRO A 58 -5.59 13.99 12.89
CA PRO A 58 -4.82 14.85 13.82
C PRO A 58 -5.48 16.20 14.09
N ASP A 59 -6.24 16.75 13.17
CA ASP A 59 -7.01 18.00 13.33
C ASP A 59 -8.44 17.76 13.84
N LYS A 60 -8.89 16.49 13.88
CA LYS A 60 -10.23 16.10 14.33
C LYS A 60 -10.20 14.75 15.09
N PRO A 61 -9.70 14.71 16.34
CA PRO A 61 -9.42 13.48 17.09
C PRO A 61 -10.64 12.59 17.41
N ASP A 62 -11.85 13.07 17.19
CA ASP A 62 -13.09 12.31 17.28
C ASP A 62 -13.46 11.56 15.97
N SER A 63 -12.58 11.59 15.00
CA SER A 63 -12.78 11.00 13.68
C SER A 63 -11.60 10.15 13.26
N VAL A 64 -11.87 9.13 12.44
CA VAL A 64 -10.88 8.29 11.77
C VAL A 64 -10.86 8.65 10.30
N THR A 65 -9.66 8.72 9.73
CA THR A 65 -9.43 8.87 8.30
C THR A 65 -8.93 7.56 7.71
N PHE A 66 -9.55 7.16 6.61
CA PHE A 66 -9.10 6.10 5.72
C PHE A 66 -8.58 6.72 4.42
N VAL A 67 -7.42 6.25 3.96
CA VAL A 67 -6.91 6.54 2.62
C VAL A 67 -6.67 5.20 1.95
N ALA A 68 -7.11 5.07 0.71
CA ALA A 68 -6.79 3.92 -0.11
C ALA A 68 -6.46 4.39 -1.54
N ASN A 69 -5.38 3.85 -2.09
CA ASN A 69 -4.79 4.30 -3.33
C ASN A 69 -4.81 3.18 -4.38
N TRP A 70 -4.96 3.58 -5.63
CA TRP A 70 -4.96 2.70 -6.81
C TRP A 70 -4.20 3.36 -7.96
N VAL A 71 -3.99 2.58 -9.01
CA VAL A 71 -3.31 3.01 -10.24
C VAL A 71 -1.85 3.33 -9.95
N PRO A 72 -1.02 2.30 -9.72
CA PRO A 72 0.39 2.47 -9.37
C PRO A 72 1.19 3.14 -10.49
N PHE A 73 2.18 3.95 -10.09
CA PHE A 73 3.15 4.58 -11.01
C PHE A 73 2.49 5.46 -12.08
N GLU A 74 1.52 6.29 -11.69
CA GLU A 74 0.98 7.29 -12.62
C GLU A 74 2.04 8.33 -12.95
N LEU A 75 2.60 8.21 -14.16
CA LEU A 75 3.58 9.15 -14.66
C LEU A 75 2.90 10.47 -15.06
N PRO A 76 3.15 11.61 -14.38
CA PRO A 76 2.47 12.86 -14.67
C PRO A 76 2.70 13.37 -16.09
N ALA A 77 3.94 13.24 -16.63
CA ALA A 77 4.28 13.62 -17.99
C ALA A 77 3.70 12.68 -19.05
N GLY A 78 3.29 11.47 -18.67
CA GLY A 78 2.78 10.44 -19.58
C GLY A 78 1.32 10.60 -20.03
N GLY A 79 0.70 11.76 -19.81
CA GLY A 79 -0.71 12.03 -20.09
C GLY A 79 -1.58 11.77 -18.86
N PRO A 80 -1.54 12.67 -17.84
CA PRO A 80 -2.18 12.45 -16.54
C PRO A 80 -3.70 12.29 -16.61
N ASN A 81 -4.34 12.85 -17.63
CA ASN A 81 -5.77 12.72 -17.90
C ASN A 81 -6.17 11.37 -18.53
N PHE A 82 -5.23 10.46 -18.79
CA PHE A 82 -5.56 9.09 -19.21
C PHE A 82 -5.79 8.17 -18.01
N ASN A 83 -5.20 8.48 -16.86
CA ASN A 83 -5.44 7.76 -15.62
C ASN A 83 -6.81 8.14 -15.04
N LYS A 84 -7.53 7.16 -14.52
CA LYS A 84 -8.84 7.36 -13.90
C LYS A 84 -9.27 6.14 -13.11
N PHE A 85 -10.20 6.30 -12.19
CA PHE A 85 -10.92 5.17 -11.59
C PHE A 85 -11.72 4.40 -12.65
N GLY A 86 -11.82 3.09 -12.51
CA GLY A 86 -12.59 2.23 -13.40
C GLY A 86 -14.08 2.33 -13.16
N ASP A 87 -14.85 2.55 -14.23
CA ASP A 87 -16.32 2.55 -14.17
C ASP A 87 -16.87 1.12 -13.90
N ASP A 88 -16.08 0.09 -14.19
CA ASP A 88 -16.38 -1.34 -14.04
C ASP A 88 -15.63 -1.99 -12.87
N VAL A 89 -15.19 -1.19 -11.92
CA VAL A 89 -14.49 -1.59 -10.70
C VAL A 89 -15.32 -1.20 -9.48
N LEU A 90 -15.33 -2.03 -8.45
CA LEU A 90 -15.89 -1.71 -7.15
C LEU A 90 -14.75 -1.60 -6.13
N TYR A 91 -14.51 -0.40 -5.66
CA TYR A 91 -13.48 -0.07 -4.68
C TYR A 91 -14.08 -0.08 -3.28
N LYS A 92 -13.38 -0.65 -2.31
CA LYS A 92 -13.89 -0.80 -0.95
C LYS A 92 -12.84 -0.52 0.11
N VAL A 93 -13.31 0.04 1.23
CA VAL A 93 -12.65 0.01 2.52
C VAL A 93 -13.53 -0.79 3.48
N ASN A 94 -12.96 -1.78 4.12
CA ASN A 94 -13.63 -2.72 5.00
C ASN A 94 -13.20 -2.49 6.44
N VAL A 95 -14.13 -2.59 7.39
CA VAL A 95 -13.88 -2.39 8.82
C VAL A 95 -14.44 -3.56 9.62
N ASP A 96 -13.56 -4.29 10.30
CA ASP A 96 -13.88 -5.27 11.35
C ASP A 96 -13.84 -4.56 12.71
N ASN A 97 -14.94 -4.56 13.45
CA ASN A 97 -15.03 -3.92 14.75
C ASN A 97 -15.43 -4.90 15.87
N ASN A 98 -15.30 -6.19 15.61
CA ASN A 98 -15.58 -7.23 16.60
C ASN A 98 -14.46 -8.28 16.71
N GLY A 99 -13.45 -8.22 15.83
CA GLY A 99 -12.25 -9.06 15.83
C GLY A 99 -12.44 -10.46 15.23
N ASP A 100 -13.50 -10.68 14.41
CA ASP A 100 -13.78 -12.00 13.81
C ASP A 100 -13.21 -12.15 12.39
N ALA A 101 -12.53 -11.11 11.89
CA ALA A 101 -11.94 -11.03 10.55
C ALA A 101 -12.97 -10.99 9.41
N SER A 102 -14.15 -10.46 9.72
CA SER A 102 -15.20 -10.17 8.74
C SER A 102 -15.64 -8.72 8.87
N PRO A 103 -16.02 -8.03 7.80
CA PRO A 103 -16.35 -6.61 7.93
C PRO A 103 -17.78 -6.41 8.42
N GLU A 104 -17.99 -5.66 9.51
CA GLU A 104 -19.29 -5.16 9.93
C GLU A 104 -19.68 -3.90 9.17
N VAL A 105 -18.68 -3.12 8.71
CA VAL A 105 -18.89 -1.90 7.93
C VAL A 105 -18.06 -1.97 6.68
N VAL A 106 -18.67 -1.71 5.55
CA VAL A 106 -17.98 -1.61 4.25
C VAL A 106 -18.35 -0.29 3.60
N TYR A 107 -17.35 0.47 3.21
CA TYR A 107 -17.51 1.65 2.39
C TYR A 107 -17.21 1.29 0.95
N GLU A 108 -18.14 1.56 0.02
CA GLU A 108 -18.06 1.19 -1.38
C GLU A 108 -18.13 2.42 -2.27
N TRP A 109 -17.11 2.60 -3.13
CA TRP A 109 -17.08 3.63 -4.17
C TRP A 109 -17.38 3.02 -5.52
N ARG A 110 -18.26 3.69 -6.27
CA ARG A 110 -18.51 3.43 -7.68
C ARG A 110 -18.32 4.69 -8.48
N PHE A 111 -17.53 4.57 -9.52
CA PHE A 111 -17.19 5.70 -10.38
C PHE A 111 -17.97 5.64 -11.69
N ARG A 112 -18.18 6.82 -12.27
CA ARG A 112 -18.79 6.99 -13.57
C ARG A 112 -18.05 8.06 -14.35
N THR A 113 -17.58 7.70 -15.55
CA THR A 113 -16.96 8.62 -16.49
C THR A 113 -18.01 9.21 -17.44
N ASN A 114 -18.01 10.52 -17.60
CA ASN A 114 -18.86 11.23 -18.55
C ASN A 114 -17.97 12.01 -19.54
N VAL A 115 -18.22 11.81 -20.84
CA VAL A 115 -17.56 12.54 -21.94
C VAL A 115 -18.54 13.54 -22.53
N GLY A 116 -18.26 14.83 -22.39
CA GLY A 116 -19.15 15.92 -22.85
C GLY A 116 -19.21 15.99 -24.38
N ASN A 117 -18.05 15.97 -25.05
CA ASN A 117 -17.92 15.97 -26.50
C ASN A 117 -16.98 14.88 -26.99
N GLY A 118 -17.53 13.79 -27.47
CA GLY A 118 -16.77 12.66 -28.04
C GLY A 118 -16.23 12.88 -29.47
N LYS A 119 -16.42 14.07 -30.08
CA LYS A 119 -15.94 14.38 -31.42
C LYS A 119 -14.60 15.13 -31.45
N THR A 120 -13.98 15.33 -30.30
CA THR A 120 -12.65 15.92 -30.15
C THR A 120 -11.69 14.92 -29.53
N PHE A 121 -10.39 15.08 -29.77
CA PHE A 121 -9.35 14.33 -29.08
C PHE A 121 -9.00 14.94 -27.71
N LEU A 122 -9.52 16.13 -27.41
CA LEU A 122 -9.17 16.89 -26.22
C LEU A 122 -9.93 16.36 -24.98
N TYR A 123 -9.21 16.03 -23.93
CA TYR A 123 -9.75 15.76 -22.60
C TYR A 123 -10.17 17.04 -21.88
N ASN A 124 -9.47 18.15 -22.15
CA ASN A 124 -9.82 19.51 -21.72
C ASN A 124 -9.87 20.41 -22.93
N THR A 125 -10.98 21.14 -23.10
CA THR A 125 -11.22 21.99 -24.27
C THR A 125 -10.82 23.46 -24.04
N GLY A 126 -10.25 23.76 -22.88
CA GLY A 126 -9.77 25.07 -22.47
C GLY A 126 -9.38 25.07 -20.99
N PRO A 127 -9.04 26.24 -20.41
CA PRO A 127 -8.74 26.34 -18.99
C PRO A 127 -9.93 25.89 -18.12
N ILE A 128 -9.60 25.13 -17.05
CA ILE A 128 -10.58 24.64 -16.08
C ILE A 128 -10.51 25.55 -14.87
N GLU A 129 -11.49 26.44 -14.74
CA GLU A 129 -11.56 27.42 -13.67
C GLU A 129 -12.40 26.94 -12.48
N SER A 130 -13.23 25.91 -12.69
CA SER A 130 -14.05 25.27 -11.65
C SER A 130 -14.26 23.80 -11.98
N ILE A 131 -14.61 22.99 -10.98
CA ILE A 131 -14.89 21.56 -11.13
C ILE A 131 -16.10 21.29 -12.05
N ASP A 132 -17.01 22.27 -12.19
CA ASP A 132 -18.18 22.22 -13.08
C ASP A 132 -17.89 22.74 -14.48
N SER A 133 -16.68 23.23 -14.75
CA SER A 133 -16.31 23.83 -16.03
C SER A 133 -16.68 22.92 -17.21
N LYS A 134 -17.27 23.55 -18.25
CA LYS A 134 -17.56 22.86 -19.53
C LYS A 134 -16.29 22.46 -20.28
N ASN A 135 -15.18 23.13 -19.99
CA ASN A 135 -13.86 22.79 -20.56
C ASN A 135 -13.28 21.47 -20.03
N LEU A 136 -13.74 20.99 -18.88
CA LEU A 136 -13.44 19.65 -18.40
C LEU A 136 -14.30 18.65 -19.18
N ASN A 137 -13.80 18.22 -20.34
CA ASN A 137 -14.55 17.41 -21.31
C ASN A 137 -14.73 15.96 -20.83
N VAL A 138 -13.76 15.40 -20.12
CA VAL A 138 -13.86 14.09 -19.48
C VAL A 138 -13.93 14.29 -17.97
N LYS A 139 -15.09 13.97 -17.39
CA LYS A 139 -15.37 14.11 -15.96
C LYS A 139 -15.65 12.77 -15.35
N GLN A 140 -15.17 12.55 -14.12
CA GLN A 140 -15.65 11.47 -13.28
C GLN A 140 -16.50 11.98 -12.12
N SER A 141 -17.48 11.19 -11.73
CA SER A 141 -18.20 11.33 -10.48
C SER A 141 -18.25 9.98 -9.75
N TYR A 142 -18.53 10.01 -8.44
CA TYR A 142 -18.66 8.79 -7.66
C TYR A 142 -19.89 8.82 -6.75
N THR A 143 -20.33 7.62 -6.41
CA THR A 143 -21.28 7.35 -5.33
C THR A 143 -20.56 6.59 -4.24
N LEU A 144 -20.67 7.05 -3.00
CA LEU A 144 -20.18 6.38 -1.79
C LEU A 144 -21.36 5.76 -1.06
N THR A 145 -21.28 4.45 -0.81
CA THR A 145 -22.31 3.69 -0.09
C THR A 145 -21.70 3.02 1.14
N GLU A 146 -22.31 3.17 2.30
CA GLU A 146 -22.04 2.33 3.47
C GLU A 146 -22.91 1.06 3.39
N VAL A 147 -22.28 -0.08 3.66
CA VAL A 147 -22.97 -1.37 3.87
C VAL A 147 -22.72 -1.80 5.30
N ARG A 148 -23.80 -1.95 6.08
CA ARG A 148 -23.72 -2.33 7.48
C ARG A 148 -24.83 -3.33 7.80
N GLY A 149 -24.45 -4.55 8.24
CA GLY A 149 -25.42 -5.61 8.52
C GLY A 149 -26.32 -5.93 7.32
N GLY A 150 -25.79 -5.86 6.11
CA GLY A 150 -26.51 -6.06 4.84
C GLY A 150 -27.34 -4.87 4.37
N LYS A 151 -27.56 -3.85 5.21
CA LYS A 151 -28.24 -2.61 4.80
C LYS A 151 -27.28 -1.71 4.05
N ARG A 152 -27.73 -1.19 2.91
CA ARG A 152 -27.01 -0.23 2.07
C ARG A 152 -27.54 1.18 2.30
N THR A 153 -26.66 2.12 2.58
CA THR A 153 -27.00 3.55 2.76
C THR A 153 -26.08 4.39 1.87
N THR A 154 -26.64 5.16 0.97
CA THR A 154 -25.87 6.10 0.16
C THR A 154 -25.46 7.28 1.03
N LEU A 155 -24.15 7.45 1.22
CA LEU A 155 -23.57 8.53 2.03
C LEU A 155 -23.29 9.78 1.18
N VAL A 156 -22.90 9.57 -0.08
CA VAL A 156 -22.62 10.61 -1.06
C VAL A 156 -23.12 10.12 -2.42
N GLU A 157 -23.81 10.98 -3.18
CA GLU A 157 -24.32 10.66 -4.50
C GLU A 157 -23.77 11.65 -5.53
N ASN A 158 -23.25 11.11 -6.65
CA ASN A 158 -22.74 11.87 -7.78
C ASN A 158 -21.74 13.00 -7.40
N ALA A 159 -20.86 12.73 -6.41
CA ALA A 159 -19.80 13.65 -6.03
C ALA A 159 -18.75 13.77 -7.14
N PRO A 160 -18.15 14.96 -7.33
CA PRO A 160 -17.09 15.11 -8.32
C PRO A 160 -15.81 14.42 -7.90
N VAL A 161 -15.08 13.88 -8.88
CA VAL A 161 -13.67 13.46 -8.75
C VAL A 161 -12.79 14.66 -9.13
N ALA A 162 -11.73 14.92 -8.37
CA ALA A 162 -10.77 15.95 -8.71
C ALA A 162 -10.16 15.66 -10.10
N PRO A 163 -10.03 16.65 -10.98
CA PRO A 163 -9.42 16.43 -12.30
C PRO A 163 -7.92 16.14 -12.19
N ALA A 164 -7.31 15.65 -13.26
CA ALA A 164 -5.86 15.52 -13.36
C ALA A 164 -5.15 16.87 -13.29
N ASN A 165 -3.98 16.92 -12.63
CA ASN A 165 -3.10 18.10 -12.60
C ASN A 165 -2.23 18.14 -13.85
N ILE A 166 -2.69 18.81 -14.90
CA ILE A 166 -2.07 18.76 -16.23
C ILE A 166 -0.98 19.82 -16.39
N GLY A 167 -1.31 21.07 -16.06
CA GLY A 167 -0.39 22.17 -16.25
C GLY A 167 -1.04 23.55 -16.24
N PRO A 168 -0.24 24.63 -16.34
CA PRO A 168 -0.69 26.01 -16.11
C PRO A 168 -1.72 26.49 -17.14
N ARG A 169 -1.88 25.83 -18.28
CA ARG A 169 -2.89 26.20 -19.28
C ARG A 169 -4.22 25.50 -19.05
N SER A 170 -4.21 24.25 -18.62
CA SER A 170 -5.45 23.45 -18.45
C SER A 170 -5.99 23.53 -17.02
N THR A 171 -5.11 23.50 -16.02
CA THR A 171 -5.47 23.47 -14.58
C THR A 171 -4.69 24.52 -13.78
N PRO A 172 -4.85 25.84 -14.11
CA PRO A 172 -3.99 26.90 -13.56
C PRO A 172 -4.08 27.10 -12.05
N ASN A 173 -5.18 26.67 -11.42
CA ASN A 173 -5.42 26.79 -9.98
C ASN A 173 -5.81 25.43 -9.41
N TYR A 174 -4.93 24.42 -9.57
CA TYR A 174 -5.25 23.03 -9.25
C TYR A 174 -5.72 22.83 -7.82
N ASP A 175 -5.09 23.47 -6.83
CA ASP A 175 -5.47 23.34 -5.42
C ASP A 175 -6.92 23.71 -5.15
N GLN A 176 -7.44 24.73 -5.84
CA GLN A 176 -8.86 25.11 -5.73
C GLN A 176 -9.79 24.06 -6.38
N LEU A 177 -9.37 23.47 -7.49
CA LEU A 177 -10.12 22.39 -8.14
C LEU A 177 -10.17 21.14 -7.26
N ALA A 178 -9.04 20.77 -6.66
CA ALA A 178 -8.95 19.64 -5.75
C ALA A 178 -9.76 19.88 -4.46
N ALA A 179 -9.71 21.09 -3.90
CA ALA A 179 -10.51 21.46 -2.73
C ALA A 179 -12.02 21.40 -3.02
N ALA A 180 -12.45 21.75 -4.24
CA ALA A 180 -13.84 21.68 -4.66
C ALA A 180 -14.36 20.23 -4.85
N ALA A 181 -13.46 19.23 -4.88
CA ALA A 181 -13.81 17.82 -4.90
C ALA A 181 -14.02 17.23 -3.50
N VAL A 182 -13.72 17.98 -2.44
CA VAL A 182 -14.02 17.57 -1.06
C VAL A 182 -15.50 17.78 -0.78
N VAL A 183 -16.19 16.74 -0.38
CA VAL A 183 -17.64 16.79 -0.09
C VAL A 183 -17.93 16.30 1.33
N ASP A 184 -19.01 16.82 1.92
CA ASP A 184 -19.52 16.33 3.20
C ASP A 184 -20.21 14.98 3.02
N VAL A 185 -20.08 14.13 4.05
CA VAL A 185 -20.65 12.79 4.10
C VAL A 185 -21.88 12.77 5.00
N GLN A 186 -22.94 12.10 4.56
CA GLN A 186 -24.12 11.88 5.38
C GLN A 186 -23.72 11.11 6.67
N GLY A 187 -24.11 11.62 7.82
CA GLY A 187 -23.72 11.07 9.13
C GLY A 187 -22.47 11.72 9.72
N GLY A 188 -21.87 12.68 9.03
CA GLY A 188 -20.71 13.46 9.45
C GLY A 188 -19.39 12.97 8.85
N GLY A 189 -18.47 13.91 8.67
CA GLY A 189 -17.17 13.67 8.04
C GLY A 189 -17.08 14.18 6.61
N LYS A 190 -16.05 13.77 5.89
CA LYS A 190 -15.71 14.24 4.55
C LYS A 190 -15.27 13.11 3.64
N SER A 191 -15.48 13.26 2.35
CA SER A 191 -14.96 12.35 1.32
C SER A 191 -14.25 13.13 0.22
N PHE A 192 -13.21 12.55 -0.34
CA PHE A 192 -12.49 13.03 -1.50
C PHE A 192 -12.18 11.83 -2.42
N ALA A 193 -12.15 12.08 -3.73
CA ALA A 193 -11.60 11.15 -4.71
C ALA A 193 -10.89 11.93 -5.82
N GLY A 194 -9.73 11.44 -6.26
CA GLY A 194 -8.95 12.03 -7.35
C GLY A 194 -7.47 11.69 -7.29
N PRO A 195 -6.68 12.19 -8.26
CA PRO A 195 -5.26 11.99 -8.26
C PRO A 195 -4.59 12.70 -7.08
N ARG A 196 -3.58 12.05 -6.51
CA ARG A 196 -2.72 12.55 -5.45
C ARG A 196 -1.29 12.13 -5.75
N ASP A 197 -0.35 12.81 -5.15
CA ASP A 197 1.01 12.32 -5.00
C ASP A 197 1.01 10.94 -4.36
N ASP A 198 1.90 10.05 -4.80
CA ASP A 198 2.03 8.72 -4.16
C ASP A 198 2.61 8.89 -2.76
N PRO A 199 1.83 8.63 -1.69
CA PRO A 199 2.29 8.91 -0.33
C PRO A 199 3.26 7.87 0.23
N PHE A 200 3.47 6.75 -0.48
CA PHE A 200 4.47 5.76 -0.08
C PHE A 200 5.85 6.21 -0.55
N PHE A 201 6.86 6.00 0.28
CA PHE A 201 8.24 6.34 -0.01
C PHE A 201 9.15 5.18 0.36
N ALA A 202 10.05 4.80 -0.56
CA ALA A 202 10.98 3.67 -0.38
C ALA A 202 12.02 3.62 -1.50
N ASP A 203 13.22 3.10 -1.20
CA ASP A 203 14.22 2.77 -2.22
C ASP A 203 13.89 1.44 -2.91
N LEU A 204 12.82 1.44 -3.69
CA LEU A 204 12.34 0.25 -4.39
C LEU A 204 13.42 -0.38 -5.27
N GLY A 205 14.16 0.44 -6.02
CA GLY A 205 15.18 -0.04 -6.96
C GLY A 205 16.27 -0.85 -6.28
N SER A 206 16.69 -0.46 -5.09
CA SER A 206 17.69 -1.20 -4.30
C SER A 206 17.09 -2.42 -3.60
N VAL A 207 15.92 -2.25 -2.98
CA VAL A 207 15.24 -3.36 -2.27
C VAL A 207 14.95 -4.54 -3.21
N PHE A 208 14.62 -4.26 -4.48
CA PHE A 208 14.39 -5.31 -5.48
C PHE A 208 15.67 -5.88 -6.11
N ASP A 209 16.82 -5.24 -5.91
CA ASP A 209 18.11 -5.78 -6.29
C ASP A 209 18.73 -6.58 -5.12
N LEU A 210 18.21 -7.79 -4.91
CA LEU A 210 18.65 -8.70 -3.84
C LEU A 210 18.51 -8.13 -2.42
N ALA A 211 17.40 -7.47 -2.13
CA ALA A 211 17.14 -6.78 -0.87
C ALA A 211 18.28 -5.82 -0.48
N GLY A 212 18.80 -5.09 -1.46
CA GLY A 212 19.85 -4.09 -1.25
C GLY A 212 19.36 -2.95 -0.37
N LEU A 213 20.19 -2.53 0.58
CA LEU A 213 19.98 -1.34 1.40
C LEU A 213 21.16 -0.40 1.14
N ARG A 214 20.94 0.66 0.34
CA ARG A 214 22.05 1.54 -0.11
C ARG A 214 22.93 2.07 1.02
N PRO A 215 22.38 2.47 2.18
CA PRO A 215 23.22 2.91 3.31
C PRO A 215 24.11 1.80 3.89
N LEU A 216 23.80 0.53 3.60
CA LEU A 216 24.48 -0.66 4.13
C LEU A 216 25.06 -1.55 3.01
N ASN A 217 25.31 -1.00 1.83
CA ASN A 217 25.85 -1.72 0.68
C ASN A 217 27.17 -2.43 0.95
N ASP A 218 28.05 -1.85 1.79
CA ASP A 218 29.35 -2.43 2.16
C ASP A 218 29.20 -3.64 3.12
N ALA A 219 28.06 -3.74 3.81
CA ALA A 219 27.72 -4.88 4.65
C ALA A 219 27.00 -6.01 3.87
N HIS A 220 26.46 -5.73 2.68
CA HIS A 220 25.80 -6.70 1.83
C HIS A 220 26.77 -7.73 1.27
N ALA A 221 26.30 -8.98 1.06
CA ALA A 221 27.13 -10.06 0.50
C ALA A 221 27.72 -9.70 -0.88
N SER A 222 26.96 -8.97 -1.69
CA SER A 222 27.40 -8.37 -2.97
C SER A 222 27.83 -6.93 -2.77
N LYS A 223 28.97 -6.74 -2.15
CA LYS A 223 29.48 -5.44 -1.70
C LYS A 223 29.49 -4.37 -2.79
N LEU A 224 28.86 -3.23 -2.48
CA LEU A 224 28.91 -1.99 -3.23
C LEU A 224 29.31 -0.85 -2.28
N PRO A 225 29.71 0.33 -2.80
CA PRO A 225 29.86 1.52 -1.97
C PRO A 225 28.53 1.95 -1.34
N ASN A 226 28.55 2.37 -0.08
CA ASN A 226 27.38 2.96 0.58
C ASN A 226 26.93 4.23 -0.15
N ALA A 227 25.63 4.42 -0.25
CA ALA A 227 24.99 5.56 -0.88
C ALA A 227 23.71 5.95 -0.12
N PRO A 228 23.22 7.18 -0.27
CA PRO A 228 21.87 7.55 0.18
C PRO A 228 20.80 6.70 -0.51
N GLY A 229 19.68 6.48 0.17
CA GLY A 229 18.48 5.91 -0.45
C GLY A 229 17.95 6.78 -1.59
N VAL A 230 17.26 6.17 -2.52
CA VAL A 230 16.61 6.84 -3.65
C VAL A 230 15.14 6.46 -3.62
N ASP A 231 14.27 7.43 -3.37
CA ASP A 231 12.84 7.18 -3.39
C ASP A 231 12.40 6.78 -4.81
N GLY A 232 11.95 5.54 -4.95
CA GLY A 232 11.52 4.98 -6.24
C GLY A 232 10.12 5.42 -6.65
N LEU A 233 9.40 6.13 -5.78
CA LEU A 233 8.04 6.64 -6.00
C LEU A 233 8.00 8.15 -6.18
N ALA A 234 9.11 8.84 -5.88
CA ALA A 234 9.21 10.28 -6.04
C ALA A 234 8.81 10.72 -7.46
N GLY A 235 7.92 11.69 -7.53
CA GLY A 235 7.41 12.23 -8.79
C GLY A 235 6.27 11.45 -9.44
N PHE A 236 5.86 10.29 -8.92
CA PHE A 236 4.68 9.56 -9.37
C PHE A 236 3.42 9.99 -8.63
N ASN A 237 2.28 9.79 -9.27
CA ASN A 237 0.95 9.98 -8.69
C ASN A 237 0.23 8.63 -8.54
N VAL A 238 -0.86 8.67 -7.79
CA VAL A 238 -1.85 7.60 -7.65
C VAL A 238 -3.26 8.18 -7.67
N HIS A 239 -4.27 7.32 -7.84
CA HIS A 239 -5.67 7.70 -7.61
C HIS A 239 -6.08 7.33 -6.18
N SER A 240 -6.44 8.34 -5.38
CA SER A 240 -6.79 8.20 -3.97
C SER A 240 -8.28 8.37 -3.72
N VAL A 241 -8.85 7.54 -2.85
CA VAL A 241 -10.06 7.87 -2.10
C VAL A 241 -9.68 8.17 -0.66
N VAL A 242 -10.25 9.21 -0.11
CA VAL A 242 -10.05 9.60 1.29
C VAL A 242 -11.42 9.76 1.94
N LEU A 243 -11.60 9.10 3.09
CA LEU A 243 -12.84 9.15 3.85
C LEU A 243 -12.54 9.45 5.32
N GLN A 244 -13.10 10.51 5.84
CA GLN A 244 -13.11 10.82 7.27
C GLN A 244 -14.52 10.58 7.82
N VAL A 245 -14.63 9.80 8.89
CA VAL A 245 -15.91 9.51 9.56
C VAL A 245 -15.76 9.59 11.08
N PRO A 246 -16.85 9.88 11.83
CA PRO A 246 -16.81 9.90 13.28
C PRO A 246 -16.39 8.53 13.85
N THR A 247 -15.47 8.50 14.80
CA THR A 247 -15.00 7.28 15.49
C THR A 247 -16.16 6.50 16.09
N ALA A 248 -17.15 7.19 16.65
CA ALA A 248 -18.33 6.57 17.24
C ALA A 248 -19.16 5.73 16.25
N SER A 249 -19.02 5.96 14.94
CA SER A 249 -19.68 5.15 13.92
C SER A 249 -18.96 3.84 13.59
N LEU A 250 -17.71 3.69 14.03
CA LEU A 250 -16.84 2.57 13.69
C LEU A 250 -16.70 1.57 14.84
N VAL A 251 -16.58 2.05 16.07
CA VAL A 251 -16.30 1.21 17.24
C VAL A 251 -17.56 0.48 17.72
N ALA A 252 -17.37 -0.73 18.27
CA ALA A 252 -18.46 -1.55 18.79
C ALA A 252 -18.05 -2.25 20.10
N ASN A 253 -19.01 -2.74 20.88
CA ASN A 253 -18.80 -3.59 22.06
C ASN A 253 -17.83 -3.02 23.12
N ASN A 254 -17.70 -1.70 23.23
CA ASN A 254 -16.73 -1.01 24.08
C ASN A 254 -15.27 -1.44 23.77
N ASP A 255 -14.99 -1.88 22.56
CA ASP A 255 -13.64 -2.12 22.07
C ASP A 255 -13.24 -0.97 21.14
N PRO A 256 -12.20 -0.19 21.48
CA PRO A 256 -11.76 0.92 20.64
C PRO A 256 -10.94 0.47 19.42
N VAL A 257 -10.62 -0.82 19.30
CA VAL A 257 -9.79 -1.34 18.22
C VAL A 257 -10.65 -1.75 17.03
N ILE A 258 -10.28 -1.25 15.86
CA ILE A 258 -10.86 -1.66 14.58
C ILE A 258 -9.80 -2.29 13.68
N GLY A 259 -10.20 -3.25 12.85
CA GLY A 259 -9.40 -3.79 11.76
C GLY A 259 -9.81 -3.16 10.44
N VAL A 260 -8.84 -2.78 9.61
CA VAL A 260 -9.10 -2.06 8.35
C VAL A 260 -8.29 -2.67 7.21
N TRP A 261 -8.94 -2.89 6.07
CA TRP A 261 -8.29 -3.26 4.81
C TRP A 261 -9.08 -2.74 3.62
N SER A 262 -8.41 -2.52 2.52
CA SER A 262 -9.06 -2.19 1.25
C SER A 262 -9.15 -3.40 0.33
N THR A 263 -10.12 -3.40 -0.56
CA THR A 263 -10.31 -4.42 -1.58
C THR A 263 -10.82 -3.81 -2.87
N THR A 264 -10.51 -4.49 -3.96
CA THR A 264 -11.07 -4.16 -5.27
C THR A 264 -11.76 -5.39 -5.85
N GLU A 265 -12.93 -5.17 -6.45
CA GLU A 265 -13.67 -6.24 -7.12
C GLU A 265 -13.92 -5.90 -8.60
N ARG A 266 -13.85 -6.94 -9.42
CA ARG A 266 -14.22 -6.96 -10.83
C ARG A 266 -15.41 -7.89 -11.07
N ARG A 267 -16.13 -7.68 -12.18
CA ARG A 267 -17.07 -8.70 -12.66
C ARG A 267 -16.31 -9.94 -13.15
N SER A 268 -16.84 -11.14 -12.88
CA SER A 268 -16.21 -12.41 -13.25
C SER A 268 -16.09 -12.60 -14.76
N ASP A 269 -16.95 -11.98 -15.54
CA ASP A 269 -16.96 -12.08 -16.99
C ASP A 269 -16.59 -10.71 -17.59
N ARG A 270 -15.59 -10.69 -18.45
CA ARG A 270 -15.11 -9.50 -19.15
C ARG A 270 -14.87 -9.83 -20.62
N VAL A 271 -15.78 -9.39 -21.49
CA VAL A 271 -15.79 -9.73 -22.91
C VAL A 271 -15.45 -8.50 -23.75
N PHE A 272 -14.40 -8.61 -24.54
CA PHE A 272 -13.95 -7.56 -25.45
C PHE A 272 -14.58 -7.77 -26.83
N GLY A 273 -15.20 -6.72 -27.39
CA GLY A 273 -15.78 -6.78 -28.74
C GLY A 273 -16.18 -5.40 -29.25
N ASN A 274 -15.97 -5.16 -30.55
CA ASN A 274 -16.43 -3.94 -31.25
C ASN A 274 -16.04 -2.62 -30.55
N GLY A 275 -14.82 -2.55 -29.99
CA GLY A 275 -14.32 -1.37 -29.27
C GLY A 275 -15.01 -1.11 -27.91
N LYS A 276 -15.67 -2.11 -27.37
CA LYS A 276 -16.33 -2.07 -26.06
C LYS A 276 -15.92 -3.25 -25.20
N VAL A 277 -16.11 -3.10 -23.90
CA VAL A 277 -15.99 -4.18 -22.92
C VAL A 277 -17.36 -4.39 -22.29
N GLU A 278 -17.86 -5.63 -22.36
CA GLU A 278 -19.06 -6.03 -21.64
C GLU A 278 -18.66 -6.78 -20.37
N ASN A 279 -19.17 -6.33 -19.24
CA ASN A 279 -18.87 -6.89 -17.93
C ASN A 279 -20.12 -7.58 -17.39
N GLY A 280 -20.00 -8.87 -17.00
CA GLY A 280 -21.08 -9.71 -16.50
C GLY A 280 -20.67 -10.55 -15.30
N GLY A 281 -21.59 -11.41 -14.85
CA GLY A 281 -21.33 -12.33 -13.75
C GLY A 281 -21.35 -11.69 -12.36
N LYS A 282 -20.67 -12.33 -11.41
CA LYS A 282 -20.57 -11.88 -10.01
C LYS A 282 -19.45 -10.85 -9.85
N TRP A 283 -19.53 -10.05 -8.79
CA TRP A 283 -18.36 -9.34 -8.28
C TRP A 283 -17.41 -10.33 -7.62
N VAL A 284 -16.13 -10.28 -7.96
CA VAL A 284 -15.05 -11.11 -7.41
C VAL A 284 -13.91 -10.21 -7.00
N GLN A 285 -13.36 -10.48 -5.83
CA GLN A 285 -12.21 -9.75 -5.31
C GLN A 285 -10.97 -10.09 -6.13
N VAL A 286 -10.24 -9.08 -6.57
CA VAL A 286 -9.03 -9.18 -7.39
C VAL A 286 -7.81 -8.55 -6.75
N SER A 287 -8.00 -7.67 -5.76
CA SER A 287 -6.95 -7.06 -4.98
C SER A 287 -7.38 -6.88 -3.53
N ARG A 288 -6.44 -7.01 -2.60
CA ARG A 288 -6.61 -6.82 -1.16
C ARG A 288 -5.33 -6.27 -0.55
N LEU A 289 -5.48 -5.26 0.30
CA LEU A 289 -4.38 -4.70 1.05
C LEU A 289 -4.84 -4.23 2.43
N GLY A 290 -4.16 -4.72 3.46
CA GLY A 290 -4.27 -4.23 4.84
C GLY A 290 -2.93 -3.69 5.31
N MET A 291 -2.11 -4.56 5.92
CA MET A 291 -0.76 -4.22 6.35
C MET A 291 0.15 -4.02 5.12
N PRO A 292 1.00 -2.99 5.13
CA PRO A 292 1.95 -2.79 4.06
C PRO A 292 2.91 -3.98 3.93
N LEU A 293 3.46 -4.19 2.75
CA LEU A 293 4.53 -5.15 2.40
C LEU A 293 4.24 -6.64 2.68
N VAL A 294 3.07 -7.02 3.22
CA VAL A 294 2.78 -8.43 3.54
C VAL A 294 2.63 -9.28 2.27
N ASN A 295 1.88 -8.83 1.28
CA ASN A 295 1.75 -9.60 0.02
C ASN A 295 3.03 -9.56 -0.80
N GLU A 296 3.88 -8.56 -0.61
CA GLU A 296 5.11 -8.33 -1.36
C GLU A 296 6.26 -9.21 -0.89
N VAL A 297 6.51 -9.24 0.43
CA VAL A 297 7.73 -9.85 1.00
C VAL A 297 7.45 -11.00 1.96
N VAL A 298 6.21 -11.19 2.43
CA VAL A 298 5.83 -12.30 3.33
C VAL A 298 5.11 -13.40 2.57
N ALA A 299 4.16 -13.07 1.68
CA ALA A 299 3.47 -14.05 0.87
C ALA A 299 4.41 -14.62 -0.22
N PRO A 300 4.57 -15.96 -0.32
CA PRO A 300 5.33 -16.57 -1.40
C PRO A 300 4.74 -16.23 -2.77
N LEU A 301 5.57 -16.12 -3.81
CA LEU A 301 5.15 -15.77 -5.18
C LEU A 301 3.93 -16.57 -5.66
N GLY A 302 3.93 -17.87 -5.45
CA GLY A 302 2.81 -18.74 -5.86
C GLY A 302 1.52 -18.58 -5.03
N ALA A 303 1.54 -17.76 -3.98
CA ALA A 303 0.39 -17.50 -3.11
C ALA A 303 -0.15 -16.07 -3.19
N LYS A 304 0.53 -15.16 -3.90
CA LYS A 304 0.18 -13.73 -3.97
C LYS A 304 -1.20 -13.47 -4.56
N ASP A 305 -1.52 -14.11 -5.69
CA ASP A 305 -2.86 -14.00 -6.30
C ASP A 305 -3.96 -14.61 -5.41
N LEU A 306 -3.64 -15.72 -4.71
CA LEU A 306 -4.55 -16.32 -3.73
C LEU A 306 -4.79 -15.38 -2.54
N PHE A 307 -3.75 -14.66 -2.09
CA PHE A 307 -3.88 -13.63 -1.05
C PHE A 307 -4.85 -12.53 -1.49
N ASN A 308 -4.65 -11.97 -2.69
CA ASN A 308 -5.53 -10.96 -3.27
C ASN A 308 -6.98 -11.42 -3.42
N ALA A 309 -7.21 -12.69 -3.74
CA ALA A 309 -8.54 -13.28 -3.88
C ALA A 309 -9.17 -13.75 -2.55
N SER A 310 -8.40 -13.75 -1.45
CA SER A 310 -8.85 -14.27 -0.15
C SER A 310 -9.38 -13.16 0.77
N THR A 311 -10.33 -13.50 1.64
CA THR A 311 -10.77 -12.62 2.73
C THR A 311 -9.90 -12.83 3.97
N PRO A 312 -9.73 -11.82 4.86
CA PRO A 312 -8.96 -11.95 6.09
C PRO A 312 -9.34 -13.14 6.97
N SER A 313 -10.61 -13.53 6.96
CA SER A 313 -11.11 -14.69 7.70
C SER A 313 -10.49 -16.04 7.29
N LYS A 314 -9.77 -16.07 6.16
CA LYS A 314 -9.07 -17.26 5.64
C LYS A 314 -7.56 -17.22 5.83
N ASP A 315 -7.01 -16.21 6.50
CA ASP A 315 -5.56 -15.98 6.59
C ASP A 315 -4.79 -17.02 7.39
N ALA A 316 -5.46 -17.92 8.09
CA ALA A 316 -4.82 -19.09 8.68
C ALA A 316 -3.97 -19.91 7.67
N GLN A 317 -4.31 -19.83 6.37
CA GLN A 317 -3.52 -20.47 5.31
C GLN A 317 -2.14 -19.84 5.09
N PHE A 318 -1.96 -18.55 5.47
CA PHE A 318 -0.70 -17.82 5.33
C PHE A 318 0.11 -17.77 6.65
N LEU A 319 -0.46 -18.25 7.76
CA LEU A 319 0.19 -18.22 9.08
C LEU A 319 1.61 -18.79 9.08
N PRO A 320 1.94 -19.91 8.40
CA PRO A 320 3.31 -20.42 8.36
C PRO A 320 4.31 -19.45 7.73
N ALA A 321 3.90 -18.67 6.71
CA ALA A 321 4.76 -17.67 6.08
C ALA A 321 5.02 -16.48 7.01
N VAL A 322 4.02 -16.11 7.82
CA VAL A 322 4.18 -15.04 8.83
C VAL A 322 4.99 -15.49 10.03
N GLN A 323 4.80 -16.72 10.49
CA GLN A 323 5.59 -17.29 11.61
C GLN A 323 7.05 -17.52 11.26
N GLN A 324 7.36 -17.74 9.99
CA GLN A 324 8.72 -17.99 9.50
C GLN A 324 8.97 -17.20 8.20
N PRO A 325 8.98 -15.87 8.26
CA PRO A 325 9.11 -15.06 7.06
C PRO A 325 10.44 -15.34 6.36
N GLU A 326 10.37 -15.56 5.05
CA GLU A 326 11.55 -15.89 4.25
C GLU A 326 12.57 -14.76 4.28
N VAL A 327 12.13 -13.51 4.22
CA VAL A 327 13.02 -12.34 4.32
C VAL A 327 13.87 -12.38 5.59
N ALA A 328 13.29 -12.72 6.75
CA ALA A 328 14.07 -12.85 7.98
C ALA A 328 15.17 -13.91 7.88
N LYS A 329 14.95 -15.01 7.14
CA LYS A 329 15.98 -16.05 6.90
C LYS A 329 17.05 -15.58 5.91
N LEU A 330 16.70 -14.69 4.98
CA LEU A 330 17.62 -14.15 3.98
C LEU A 330 18.52 -13.04 4.55
N ILE A 331 18.05 -12.27 5.53
CA ILE A 331 18.83 -11.17 6.13
C ILE A 331 20.26 -11.60 6.53
N PRO A 332 20.50 -12.64 7.34
CA PRO A 332 21.87 -13.03 7.73
C PRO A 332 22.71 -13.56 6.56
N MET A 333 22.09 -14.01 5.47
CA MET A 333 22.79 -14.45 4.26
C MET A 333 23.24 -13.25 3.41
N LEU A 334 22.38 -12.26 3.30
CA LEU A 334 22.62 -11.05 2.50
C LEU A 334 23.46 -10.01 3.27
N TYR A 335 23.30 -9.97 4.58
CA TYR A 335 24.00 -9.05 5.48
C TYR A 335 24.73 -9.86 6.56
N PRO A 336 25.91 -10.48 6.24
CA PRO A 336 26.68 -11.22 7.22
C PRO A 336 27.04 -10.36 8.42
N GLY A 337 26.57 -10.76 9.60
CA GLY A 337 26.71 -9.99 10.85
C GLY A 337 25.39 -9.48 11.43
N VAL A 338 24.29 -9.58 10.68
CA VAL A 338 22.93 -9.36 11.18
C VAL A 338 22.34 -10.70 11.58
N ALA A 339 22.40 -11.05 12.86
CA ALA A 339 21.71 -12.22 13.41
C ALA A 339 20.22 -11.91 13.57
N VAL A 340 19.35 -12.88 13.33
CA VAL A 340 17.89 -12.74 13.46
C VAL A 340 17.32 -13.77 14.43
N PRO A 341 16.17 -13.50 15.06
CA PRO A 341 15.50 -14.51 15.90
C PRO A 341 15.16 -15.78 15.12
N GLU A 342 15.44 -16.94 15.70
CA GLU A 342 15.09 -18.24 15.14
C GLU A 342 13.74 -18.74 15.68
N GLY A 343 13.12 -19.69 14.97
CA GLY A 343 11.87 -20.33 15.38
C GLY A 343 10.62 -19.56 14.92
N ASN A 344 9.51 -19.80 15.62
CA ASN A 344 8.26 -19.12 15.33
C ASN A 344 8.32 -17.66 15.82
N ARG A 345 8.01 -16.74 14.91
CA ARG A 345 8.09 -15.30 15.12
C ARG A 345 6.74 -14.78 15.62
N GLU A 346 6.45 -15.00 16.91
CA GLU A 346 5.21 -14.51 17.53
C GLU A 346 5.15 -12.98 17.59
N ASP A 347 6.29 -12.29 17.59
CA ASP A 347 6.39 -10.84 17.42
C ASP A 347 5.84 -10.39 16.05
N ILE A 348 6.23 -11.06 14.98
CA ILE A 348 5.74 -10.79 13.62
C ILE A 348 4.25 -11.14 13.49
N VAL A 349 3.80 -12.25 14.07
CA VAL A 349 2.38 -12.61 14.15
C VAL A 349 1.59 -11.50 14.87
N SER A 350 2.16 -10.93 15.94
CA SER A 350 1.50 -9.84 16.68
C SER A 350 1.42 -8.56 15.84
N ILE A 351 2.43 -8.23 15.07
CA ILE A 351 2.44 -7.05 14.21
C ILE A 351 1.44 -7.21 13.06
N PHE A 352 1.49 -8.32 12.32
CA PHE A 352 0.74 -8.47 11.06
C PHE A 352 -0.65 -9.07 11.23
N LEU A 353 -0.89 -9.94 12.24
CA LEU A 353 -2.10 -10.74 12.28
C LEU A 353 -3.00 -10.52 13.51
N THR A 354 -2.45 -10.21 14.69
CA THR A 354 -3.27 -10.17 15.91
C THR A 354 -3.36 -8.81 16.58
N GLY A 355 -2.49 -7.90 16.25
CA GLY A 355 -2.27 -6.67 17.00
C GLY A 355 -1.36 -6.89 18.21
N LEU A 356 -0.72 -5.83 18.64
CA LEU A 356 0.15 -5.79 19.82
C LEU A 356 -0.68 -5.66 21.09
N LYS A 357 -0.42 -6.54 22.05
CA LYS A 357 -1.06 -6.48 23.38
C LYS A 357 -0.85 -5.10 24.01
N ASP A 358 -1.90 -4.57 24.63
CA ASP A 358 -1.94 -3.25 25.29
C ASP A 358 -1.74 -2.03 24.35
N VAL A 359 -1.65 -2.26 23.02
CA VAL A 359 -1.57 -1.21 22.01
C VAL A 359 -2.81 -1.26 21.10
N ASN A 360 -2.87 -2.26 20.19
CA ASN A 360 -3.91 -2.34 19.17
C ASN A 360 -4.48 -3.76 18.97
N GLN A 361 -4.29 -4.66 19.95
CA GLN A 361 -4.94 -5.96 19.92
C GLN A 361 -6.40 -5.83 20.37
N PRO A 362 -7.39 -6.25 19.58
CA PRO A 362 -8.80 -6.24 19.99
C PRO A 362 -9.06 -7.27 21.11
N LYS A 363 -10.11 -7.05 21.91
CA LYS A 363 -10.50 -7.95 23.01
C LYS A 363 -10.75 -9.40 22.58
N LYS A 364 -11.22 -9.58 21.36
CA LYS A 364 -11.32 -10.85 20.65
C LYS A 364 -10.58 -10.70 19.35
N VAL A 365 -9.73 -11.65 19.02
CA VAL A 365 -8.95 -11.58 17.80
C VAL A 365 -8.91 -12.94 17.11
N LYS A 366 -9.28 -12.94 15.85
CA LYS A 366 -8.94 -14.00 14.90
C LYS A 366 -7.70 -13.54 14.13
N PRO A 367 -6.59 -14.32 14.15
CA PRO A 367 -5.40 -13.95 13.40
C PRO A 367 -5.73 -13.72 11.92
N SER A 368 -5.47 -12.51 11.45
CA SER A 368 -5.82 -12.06 10.10
C SER A 368 -5.05 -10.80 9.74
N GLU A 369 -4.65 -10.72 8.49
CA GLU A 369 -3.91 -9.58 7.95
C GLU A 369 -4.86 -8.41 7.73
N MET A 370 -4.62 -7.33 8.45
CA MET A 370 -5.31 -6.04 8.34
C MET A 370 -4.60 -5.00 9.23
N ILE A 371 -4.71 -3.73 8.89
CA ILE A 371 -4.32 -2.64 9.78
C ILE A 371 -5.21 -2.67 11.02
N ARG A 372 -4.62 -2.71 12.21
CA ARG A 372 -5.37 -2.55 13.47
C ARG A 372 -5.13 -1.18 14.07
N LEU A 373 -6.21 -0.45 14.30
CA LEU A 373 -6.19 0.90 14.85
C LEU A 373 -6.95 0.94 16.16
N ASN A 374 -6.24 1.23 17.24
CA ASN A 374 -6.85 1.60 18.53
C ASN A 374 -7.18 3.09 18.53
N THR A 375 -8.45 3.38 18.35
CA THR A 375 -8.95 4.75 18.23
C THR A 375 -8.96 5.55 19.55
N SER A 376 -8.64 4.92 20.68
CA SER A 376 -8.58 5.56 22.00
C SER A 376 -7.20 6.10 22.35
N ILE A 377 -6.16 5.77 21.60
CA ILE A 377 -4.82 6.30 21.80
C ILE A 377 -4.79 7.76 21.35
N PRO A 378 -4.32 8.68 22.21
CA PRO A 378 -4.24 10.09 21.87
C PRO A 378 -3.37 10.33 20.63
N VAL A 379 -3.88 11.13 19.71
CA VAL A 379 -3.21 11.41 18.43
C VAL A 379 -2.08 12.44 18.61
N THR A 380 -0.96 12.19 17.98
CA THR A 380 0.15 13.15 17.84
C THR A 380 -0.17 14.17 16.74
N ALA A 381 0.04 15.46 17.04
CA ALA A 381 -0.16 16.52 16.04
C ALA A 381 0.69 16.28 14.79
N ALA A 382 0.16 16.59 13.61
CA ALA A 382 0.78 16.27 12.31
C ALA A 382 2.27 16.68 12.21
N GLY A 383 2.64 17.90 12.65
CA GLY A 383 4.03 18.38 12.64
C GLY A 383 4.96 17.79 13.72
N GLN A 384 4.47 16.87 14.55
CA GLN A 384 5.23 16.23 15.65
C GLN A 384 5.29 14.70 15.50
N GLN A 385 4.72 14.17 14.44
CA GLN A 385 4.72 12.74 14.17
C GLN A 385 6.13 12.26 13.80
N ALA A 386 6.62 11.24 14.50
CA ALA A 386 7.88 10.60 14.21
C ALA A 386 7.68 9.48 13.18
N ARG A 387 8.52 9.42 12.15
CA ARG A 387 8.44 8.44 11.06
C ARG A 387 8.48 6.99 11.51
N LEU A 388 9.18 6.69 12.59
CA LEU A 388 9.29 5.33 13.13
C LEU A 388 8.15 4.95 14.09
N GLY A 389 7.09 5.73 14.17
CA GLY A 389 5.88 5.41 14.90
C GLY A 389 6.14 4.87 16.32
N LEU A 390 5.65 3.67 16.59
CA LEU A 390 5.81 3.01 17.88
C LEU A 390 7.30 2.80 18.27
N LEU A 391 8.18 2.57 17.32
CA LEU A 391 9.62 2.42 17.60
C LEU A 391 10.25 3.74 18.09
N ALA A 392 9.64 4.88 17.80
CA ALA A 392 10.02 6.20 18.33
C ALA A 392 9.23 6.58 19.60
N GLY A 393 8.48 5.65 20.18
CA GLY A 393 7.68 5.89 21.40
C GLY A 393 6.32 6.53 21.15
N GLN A 394 5.85 6.62 19.91
CA GLN A 394 4.53 7.15 19.55
C GLN A 394 3.55 5.99 19.30
N ASN A 395 2.72 5.69 20.29
CA ASN A 395 1.78 4.57 20.23
C ASN A 395 0.60 4.80 19.26
N ASP A 396 0.42 6.01 18.73
CA ASP A 396 -0.55 6.35 17.68
C ASP A 396 0.02 6.20 16.26
N GLY A 397 1.28 5.76 16.11
CA GLY A 397 1.93 5.44 14.85
C GLY A 397 2.01 3.94 14.59
N PHE A 398 2.41 3.57 13.37
CA PHE A 398 2.52 2.18 12.94
C PHE A 398 3.28 1.31 13.95
N PRO A 399 2.78 0.08 14.26
CA PRO A 399 1.65 -0.63 13.65
C PRO A 399 0.27 -0.36 14.26
N ASN A 400 0.10 0.66 15.11
CA ASN A 400 -1.21 1.11 15.54
C ASN A 400 -1.82 2.05 14.50
N GLY A 401 -2.61 1.49 13.59
CA GLY A 401 -2.97 2.18 12.37
C GLY A 401 -1.77 2.31 11.41
N ARG A 402 -1.91 3.16 10.41
CA ARG A 402 -0.84 3.61 9.52
C ARG A 402 -1.10 5.07 9.16
N ARG A 403 -0.23 5.98 9.61
CA ARG A 403 -0.24 7.40 9.21
C ARG A 403 0.52 7.54 7.90
N LEU A 404 0.29 8.61 7.16
CA LEU A 404 0.97 8.85 5.87
C LEU A 404 2.50 8.94 6.02
N GLY A 405 2.98 9.55 7.11
CA GLY A 405 4.40 9.72 7.37
C GLY A 405 5.07 8.57 8.13
N ASP A 406 4.39 7.46 8.39
CA ASP A 406 5.01 6.29 9.01
C ASP A 406 5.90 5.57 7.97
N ASP A 407 7.18 5.48 8.26
CA ASP A 407 8.18 4.77 7.47
C ASP A 407 8.06 3.26 7.73
N VAL A 408 7.08 2.67 7.06
CA VAL A 408 6.71 1.29 7.30
C VAL A 408 7.78 0.31 6.82
N LEU A 409 8.56 0.67 5.79
CA LEU A 409 9.65 -0.17 5.30
C LEU A 409 10.75 -0.32 6.37
N ASP A 410 11.22 0.78 6.94
CA ASP A 410 12.22 0.74 8.02
C ASP A 410 11.68 0.01 9.26
N ILE A 411 10.42 0.27 9.64
CA ILE A 411 9.81 -0.37 10.83
C ILE A 411 9.70 -1.88 10.63
N GLU A 412 9.20 -2.33 9.49
CA GLU A 412 9.03 -3.77 9.20
C GLU A 412 10.37 -4.47 8.98
N LEU A 413 11.33 -3.82 8.32
CA LEU A 413 12.69 -4.34 8.17
C LEU A 413 13.35 -4.60 9.53
N ARG A 414 13.23 -3.64 10.45
CA ARG A 414 13.70 -3.80 11.84
C ARG A 414 12.95 -4.90 12.58
N ALA A 415 11.64 -4.99 12.40
CA ALA A 415 10.84 -6.07 12.98
C ALA A 415 11.29 -7.45 12.45
N LEU A 416 11.48 -7.61 11.16
CA LEU A 416 11.94 -8.84 10.53
C LEU A 416 13.35 -9.25 11.05
N ALA A 417 14.23 -8.27 11.27
CA ALA A 417 15.54 -8.50 11.86
C ALA A 417 15.51 -8.73 13.39
N GLY A 418 14.37 -8.54 14.06
CA GLY A 418 14.26 -8.60 15.52
C GLY A 418 14.76 -7.34 16.24
N GLY A 419 15.02 -6.25 15.51
CA GLY A 419 15.51 -4.96 16.06
C GLY A 419 14.40 -4.11 16.68
N THR A 420 13.48 -4.73 17.41
CA THR A 420 12.36 -4.06 18.06
C THR A 420 12.29 -4.39 19.55
N PRO A 421 11.57 -3.61 20.37
CA PRO A 421 11.38 -3.91 21.79
C PRO A 421 10.72 -5.26 22.09
N PHE A 422 10.10 -5.89 21.08
CA PHE A 422 9.42 -7.20 21.25
C PHE A 422 10.39 -8.39 21.16
N THR A 423 11.62 -8.15 20.75
CA THR A 423 12.72 -9.13 20.62
C THR A 423 13.99 -8.58 21.27
N ALA A 424 13.94 -8.35 22.59
CA ALA A 424 14.96 -7.59 23.34
C ALA A 424 16.40 -8.07 23.12
N GLU A 425 16.61 -9.39 22.92
CA GLU A 425 17.92 -9.97 22.67
C GLU A 425 18.55 -9.48 21.36
N PHE A 426 17.73 -9.16 20.35
CA PHE A 426 18.16 -8.70 19.03
C PHE A 426 17.98 -7.18 18.83
N ASN A 427 17.39 -6.47 19.81
CA ASN A 427 17.14 -5.03 19.73
C ASN A 427 18.40 -4.19 19.98
N HIS A 428 19.39 -4.38 19.14
CA HIS A 428 20.65 -3.62 19.13
C HIS A 428 21.15 -3.45 17.70
N ALA A 429 22.13 -2.59 17.51
CA ALA A 429 22.77 -2.40 16.19
C ALA A 429 23.46 -3.72 15.73
N PRO A 430 23.34 -4.09 14.43
CA PRO A 430 22.74 -3.31 13.35
C PRO A 430 21.22 -3.46 13.23
N ASN A 431 20.57 -4.45 13.88
CA ASN A 431 19.18 -4.85 13.66
C ASN A 431 18.18 -3.68 13.84
N ASN A 432 18.34 -2.87 14.90
CA ASN A 432 17.45 -1.73 15.19
C ASN A 432 17.82 -0.44 14.45
N ALA A 433 18.81 -0.51 13.55
CA ALA A 433 19.28 0.60 12.74
C ALA A 433 19.21 0.32 11.23
N LEU A 434 18.59 -0.83 10.84
CA LEU A 434 18.37 -1.12 9.42
C LEU A 434 17.47 -0.07 8.79
N THR A 435 17.81 0.35 7.56
CA THR A 435 17.11 1.38 6.81
C THR A 435 17.42 1.25 5.32
N ASP A 436 16.46 1.60 4.46
CA ASP A 436 16.69 1.76 3.03
C ASP A 436 17.28 3.13 2.68
N GLY A 437 17.25 4.08 3.64
CA GLY A 437 17.79 5.43 3.49
C GLY A 437 16.83 6.43 2.86
N VAL A 438 15.53 6.12 2.77
CA VAL A 438 14.45 7.03 2.37
C VAL A 438 13.58 7.30 3.59
N ASP A 439 13.67 8.49 4.16
CA ASP A 439 13.06 8.84 5.45
C ASP A 439 11.73 9.61 5.33
N ALA A 440 11.35 10.05 4.14
CA ALA A 440 10.15 10.87 3.92
C ALA A 440 9.75 10.88 2.44
N ASN A 441 8.46 11.15 2.20
CA ASN A 441 7.91 11.42 0.88
C ASN A 441 8.49 12.70 0.27
N ASP A 442 8.54 12.77 -1.06
CA ASP A 442 9.10 13.92 -1.80
C ASP A 442 8.19 15.15 -1.75
N VAL A 443 6.85 14.98 -1.54
CA VAL A 443 5.90 16.08 -1.34
C VAL A 443 5.37 16.08 0.09
N PRO A 444 5.44 17.23 0.82
CA PRO A 444 4.91 17.32 2.18
C PRO A 444 3.41 17.04 2.27
N PHE A 445 3.00 16.22 3.24
CA PHE A 445 1.61 15.93 3.52
C PHE A 445 0.84 17.15 4.04
N LEU A 446 -0.47 17.18 3.78
CA LEU A 446 -1.34 18.24 4.27
C LEU A 446 -1.66 18.03 5.77
N ALA A 447 -1.74 19.14 6.52
CA ALA A 447 -2.09 19.10 7.95
C ALA A 447 -3.59 18.86 8.22
N GLN A 448 -4.42 18.96 7.18
CA GLN A 448 -5.87 18.82 7.23
C GLN A 448 -6.38 17.93 6.10
N PHE A 449 -7.62 17.46 6.24
CA PHE A 449 -8.28 16.65 5.21
C PHE A 449 -8.15 17.30 3.79
N PRO A 450 -7.73 16.55 2.77
CA PRO A 450 -7.62 15.08 2.69
C PRO A 450 -6.25 14.50 3.09
N TYR A 451 -5.36 15.23 3.70
CA TYR A 451 -4.03 14.90 4.22
C TYR A 451 -3.00 14.50 3.16
N VAL A 452 -3.38 13.70 2.16
CA VAL A 452 -2.48 13.28 1.07
C VAL A 452 -2.07 14.48 0.23
N ALA A 453 -0.79 14.55 -0.12
CA ALA A 453 -0.22 15.66 -0.86
C ALA A 453 -0.89 15.87 -2.23
N PRO A 454 -0.90 17.11 -2.77
CA PRO A 454 -1.35 17.37 -4.13
C PRO A 454 -0.54 16.56 -5.16
N PRO A 455 -1.15 16.14 -6.27
CA PRO A 455 -0.45 15.37 -7.28
C PRO A 455 0.56 16.22 -8.04
N HIS A 456 1.67 15.62 -8.46
CA HIS A 456 2.62 16.23 -9.37
C HIS A 456 1.93 16.70 -10.65
N GLN A 457 2.38 17.83 -11.17
CA GLN A 457 1.85 18.43 -12.39
C GLN A 457 2.55 17.84 -13.62
N GLY A 458 1.76 17.44 -14.63
CA GLY A 458 2.31 16.86 -15.84
C GLY A 458 3.27 17.76 -16.62
N TYR A 459 3.01 19.08 -16.65
CA TYR A 459 3.85 20.05 -17.36
C TYR A 459 5.25 20.20 -16.77
N ASP A 460 5.37 20.09 -15.45
CA ASP A 460 6.63 20.29 -14.72
C ASP A 460 7.35 18.97 -14.40
N SER A 461 6.75 17.82 -14.71
CA SER A 461 7.35 16.51 -14.46
C SER A 461 8.60 16.30 -15.32
N ASN A 462 9.67 15.83 -14.66
CA ASN A 462 10.96 15.49 -15.29
C ASN A 462 11.18 13.98 -15.38
N LEU A 463 10.18 13.13 -15.01
CA LEU A 463 10.24 11.67 -15.10
C LEU A 463 10.01 11.19 -16.53
#